data_6de77e4dc4228066ffd12fa60481b8f0
#
_entry.id   6de77e4dc4228066ffd12fa60481b8f0
#
_cell.length_a   1.000
_cell.length_b   1.000
_cell.length_c   1.000
_cell.angle_alpha   90.00
_cell.angle_beta   90.00
_cell.angle_gamma   90.00
#
_symmetry.space_group_name_H-M   'P 1'
#
loop_
_entity.id
_entity.type
_entity.pdbx_description
1 polymer ?
#
loop_
_entity_poly.entity_id
_entity_poly.type
_entity_poly.pdbx_seq_one_letter_code
_entity_poly.pdbx_strand_id
1 'polypeptide(L)'
;MIQRLLTAGLIGYVYGKRSADPALRPNLLAALSLQEEQGGETLAQILEAKRLEIPDWLYPLLERHIQDEARHARIFARAVEYEGYRIDRENAYAQKVLEAVGEGSVTHFHKTESLAEIPLPRLLAGILLAEEGGVRLFKVLMRSLPQELTATRAGVQSVLQDEIRHVRYLNETLNRLGDTKSAEEFRQRMLQQVLADFGKIFERMNKNQEGTLVQQLESLPPRTIAA
;
A
#
# COMPACT_ATOMS: atom_id res chain seq x y z
N MET A 1 -11.48 -20.94 -4.87
CA MET A 1 -12.19 -20.31 -3.74
C MET A 1 -11.46 -20.54 -2.40
N ILE A 2 -11.21 -21.78 -1.99
CA ILE A 2 -10.54 -22.13 -0.72
C ILE A 2 -9.17 -21.45 -0.58
N GLN A 3 -8.32 -21.50 -1.60
CA GLN A 3 -7.00 -20.87 -1.59
C GLN A 3 -7.06 -19.35 -1.32
N ARG A 4 -8.02 -18.64 -1.94
CA ARG A 4 -8.24 -17.21 -1.70
C ARG A 4 -8.65 -16.91 -0.24
N LEU A 5 -9.48 -17.77 0.35
CA LEU A 5 -9.91 -17.65 1.74
C LEU A 5 -8.74 -17.90 2.71
N LEU A 6 -7.94 -18.93 2.44
CA LEU A 6 -6.76 -19.25 3.25
C LEU A 6 -5.71 -18.12 3.18
N THR A 7 -5.44 -17.60 1.99
CA THR A 7 -4.50 -16.49 1.80
C THR A 7 -4.98 -15.22 2.51
N ALA A 8 -6.25 -14.85 2.34
CA ALA A 8 -6.82 -13.69 3.01
C ALA A 8 -6.81 -13.83 4.55
N GLY A 9 -7.12 -15.03 5.05
CA GLY A 9 -7.07 -15.34 6.48
C GLY A 9 -5.65 -15.26 7.04
N LEU A 10 -4.66 -15.76 6.30
CA LEU A 10 -3.27 -15.75 6.71
C LEU A 10 -2.68 -14.33 6.69
N ILE A 11 -2.96 -13.54 5.64
CA ILE A 11 -2.61 -12.12 5.58
C ILE A 11 -3.22 -11.40 6.79
N GLY A 12 -4.53 -11.57 7.02
CA GLY A 12 -5.22 -10.97 8.16
C GLY A 12 -4.60 -11.35 9.50
N TYR A 13 -4.21 -12.61 9.67
CA TYR A 13 -3.53 -13.08 10.88
C TYR A 13 -2.16 -12.43 11.08
N VAL A 14 -1.31 -12.40 10.04
CA VAL A 14 0.05 -11.83 10.12
C VAL A 14 0.00 -10.34 10.42
N TYR A 15 -0.78 -9.58 9.68
CA TYR A 15 -0.91 -8.14 9.91
C TYR A 15 -1.60 -7.83 11.23
N GLY A 16 -2.63 -8.61 11.61
CA GLY A 16 -3.30 -8.48 12.90
C GLY A 16 -2.36 -8.72 14.07
N LYS A 17 -1.55 -9.79 14.02
CA LYS A 17 -0.54 -10.08 15.04
C LYS A 17 0.49 -8.97 15.14
N ARG A 18 1.06 -8.52 13.99
CA ARG A 18 2.09 -7.49 13.97
C ARG A 18 1.60 -6.13 14.47
N SER A 19 0.36 -5.76 14.15
CA SER A 19 -0.21 -4.49 14.60
C SER A 19 -0.57 -4.49 16.08
N ALA A 20 -0.92 -5.63 16.65
CA ALA A 20 -1.19 -5.77 18.08
C ALA A 20 0.08 -5.81 18.94
N ASP A 21 1.17 -6.37 18.40
CA ASP A 21 2.45 -6.57 19.12
C ASP A 21 3.28 -5.28 19.12
N PRO A 22 3.59 -4.67 20.30
CA PRO A 22 4.38 -3.44 20.38
C PRO A 22 5.82 -3.59 19.86
N ALA A 23 6.38 -4.81 19.86
CA ALA A 23 7.72 -5.05 19.31
C ALA A 23 7.77 -5.14 17.79
N LEU A 24 6.65 -5.51 17.14
CA LEU A 24 6.56 -5.68 15.70
C LEU A 24 5.86 -4.51 14.98
N ARG A 25 5.00 -3.80 15.69
CA ARG A 25 4.17 -2.72 15.15
C ARG A 25 4.97 -1.58 14.52
N PRO A 26 6.06 -1.05 15.13
CA PRO A 26 6.82 0.03 14.53
C PRO A 26 7.37 -0.33 13.14
N ASN A 27 7.89 -1.54 12.96
CA ASN A 27 8.35 -2.03 11.66
C ASN A 27 7.19 -2.17 10.65
N LEU A 28 6.04 -2.61 11.09
CA LEU A 28 4.85 -2.70 10.22
C LEU A 28 4.43 -1.30 9.75
N LEU A 29 4.33 -0.34 10.66
CA LEU A 29 3.94 1.04 10.33
C LEU A 29 4.97 1.71 9.41
N ALA A 30 6.26 1.45 9.62
CA ALA A 30 7.32 1.92 8.73
C ALA A 30 7.21 1.31 7.33
N ALA A 31 6.96 0.01 7.22
CA ALA A 31 6.72 -0.65 5.93
C ALA A 31 5.52 -0.05 5.18
N LEU A 32 4.43 0.24 5.89
CA LEU A 32 3.26 0.90 5.30
C LEU A 32 3.60 2.30 4.82
N SER A 33 4.34 3.10 5.61
CA SER A 33 4.77 4.44 5.17
C SER A 33 5.57 4.40 3.87
N LEU A 34 6.50 3.46 3.75
CA LEU A 34 7.31 3.29 2.54
C LEU A 34 6.48 2.79 1.35
N GLN A 35 5.51 1.92 1.61
CA GLN A 35 4.61 1.39 0.58
C GLN A 35 3.71 2.48 -0.02
N GLU A 36 3.09 3.33 0.81
CA GLU A 36 2.26 4.46 0.36
C GLU A 36 3.10 5.46 -0.45
N GLU A 37 4.32 5.77 0.02
CA GLU A 37 5.24 6.64 -0.71
C GLU A 37 5.55 6.10 -2.11
N GLN A 38 5.90 4.81 -2.21
CA GLN A 38 6.16 4.14 -3.48
C GLN A 38 4.91 4.07 -4.38
N GLY A 39 3.73 3.90 -3.78
CA GLY A 39 2.44 3.97 -4.48
C GLY A 39 2.23 5.32 -5.17
N GLY A 40 2.44 6.40 -4.42
CA GLY A 40 2.35 7.77 -4.94
C GLY A 40 3.35 8.05 -6.07
N GLU A 41 4.61 7.60 -5.91
CA GLU A 41 5.64 7.73 -6.96
C GLU A 41 5.26 6.96 -8.24
N THR A 42 4.74 5.75 -8.09
CA THR A 42 4.27 4.92 -9.22
C THR A 42 3.13 5.59 -9.96
N LEU A 43 2.15 6.13 -9.24
CA LEU A 43 1.04 6.89 -9.82
C LEU A 43 1.52 8.14 -10.56
N ALA A 44 2.50 8.88 -10.01
CA ALA A 44 3.08 10.04 -10.66
C ALA A 44 3.79 9.67 -11.97
N GLN A 45 4.53 8.56 -11.98
CA GLN A 45 5.16 8.03 -13.19
C GLN A 45 4.14 7.62 -14.25
N ILE A 46 3.03 7.00 -13.86
CA ILE A 46 1.94 6.63 -14.78
C ILE A 46 1.28 7.91 -15.33
N LEU A 47 1.01 8.90 -14.49
CA LEU A 47 0.42 10.17 -14.89
C LEU A 47 1.26 10.87 -15.95
N GLU A 48 2.59 10.90 -15.77
CA GLU A 48 3.52 11.49 -16.73
C GLU A 48 3.59 10.66 -18.03
N ALA A 49 3.78 9.34 -17.94
CA ALA A 49 3.92 8.46 -19.10
C ALA A 49 2.64 8.41 -19.96
N LYS A 50 1.47 8.61 -19.36
CA LYS A 50 0.15 8.52 -20.00
C LYS A 50 -0.54 9.88 -20.21
N ARG A 51 0.17 10.98 -20.02
CA ARG A 51 -0.40 12.34 -20.03
C ARG A 51 -1.32 12.63 -21.22
N LEU A 52 -0.97 12.15 -22.41
CA LEU A 52 -1.75 12.37 -23.64
C LEU A 52 -2.94 11.39 -23.80
N GLU A 53 -2.95 10.28 -23.04
CA GLU A 53 -4.00 9.27 -23.08
C GLU A 53 -5.04 9.47 -21.97
N ILE A 54 -4.67 10.19 -20.90
CA ILE A 54 -5.54 10.43 -19.75
C ILE A 54 -6.59 11.48 -20.12
N PRO A 55 -7.89 11.15 -20.05
CA PRO A 55 -8.94 12.13 -20.29
C PRO A 55 -8.91 13.28 -19.27
N ASP A 56 -9.27 14.48 -19.67
CA ASP A 56 -9.26 15.70 -18.83
C ASP A 56 -10.01 15.50 -17.49
N TRP A 57 -11.12 14.76 -17.52
CA TRP A 57 -11.92 14.50 -16.30
C TRP A 57 -11.24 13.54 -15.31
N LEU A 58 -10.29 12.69 -15.77
CA LEU A 58 -9.59 11.74 -14.93
C LEU A 58 -8.33 12.34 -14.30
N TYR A 59 -7.69 13.27 -14.98
CA TYR A 59 -6.43 13.87 -14.55
C TYR A 59 -6.47 14.39 -13.09
N PRO A 60 -7.45 15.24 -12.69
CA PRO A 60 -7.52 15.76 -11.32
C PRO A 60 -7.79 14.67 -10.27
N LEU A 61 -8.43 13.56 -10.65
CA LEU A 61 -8.65 12.43 -9.73
C LEU A 61 -7.35 11.70 -9.42
N LEU A 62 -6.50 11.48 -10.44
CA LEU A 62 -5.17 10.88 -10.26
C LEU A 62 -4.23 11.80 -9.50
N GLU A 63 -4.21 13.10 -9.78
CA GLU A 63 -3.42 14.07 -9.01
C GLU A 63 -3.81 14.07 -7.52
N ARG A 64 -5.10 14.04 -7.24
CA ARG A 64 -5.59 13.95 -5.86
C ARG A 64 -5.16 12.65 -5.21
N HIS A 65 -5.23 11.52 -5.92
CA HIS A 65 -4.79 10.23 -5.42
C HIS A 65 -3.30 10.28 -5.03
N ILE A 66 -2.43 10.82 -5.89
CA ILE A 66 -1.00 11.01 -5.57
C ILE A 66 -0.81 11.82 -4.27
N GLN A 67 -1.60 12.89 -4.08
CA GLN A 67 -1.54 13.71 -2.86
C GLN A 67 -2.03 12.93 -1.63
N ASP A 68 -3.04 12.09 -1.77
CA ASP A 68 -3.53 11.22 -0.70
C ASP A 68 -2.47 10.20 -0.31
N GLU A 69 -1.79 9.52 -1.27
CA GLU A 69 -0.69 8.59 -0.99
C GLU A 69 0.46 9.27 -0.22
N ALA A 70 0.87 10.46 -0.64
CA ALA A 70 1.88 11.23 0.07
C ALA A 70 1.44 11.61 1.50
N ARG A 71 0.15 11.81 1.72
CA ARG A 71 -0.43 12.05 3.04
C ARG A 71 -0.48 10.78 3.87
N HIS A 72 -0.85 9.64 3.29
CA HIS A 72 -0.86 8.32 3.92
C HIS A 72 0.54 7.96 4.43
N ALA A 73 1.56 8.13 3.59
CA ALA A 73 2.96 7.90 3.98
C ALA A 73 3.34 8.72 5.24
N ARG A 74 2.96 10.01 5.28
CA ARG A 74 3.21 10.87 6.47
C ARG A 74 2.42 10.43 7.70
N ILE A 75 1.18 9.95 7.54
CA ILE A 75 0.37 9.42 8.64
C ILE A 75 1.07 8.22 9.29
N PHE A 76 1.56 7.27 8.49
CA PHE A 76 2.26 6.10 9.00
C PHE A 76 3.64 6.46 9.58
N ALA A 77 4.39 7.38 8.95
CA ALA A 77 5.63 7.87 9.53
C ALA A 77 5.43 8.50 10.91
N ARG A 78 4.37 9.31 11.05
CA ARG A 78 4.00 9.90 12.33
C ARG A 78 3.58 8.85 13.37
N ALA A 79 2.89 7.80 12.94
CA ALA A 79 2.53 6.69 13.81
C ALA A 79 3.78 5.95 14.34
N VAL A 80 4.84 5.80 13.53
CA VAL A 80 6.14 5.27 13.94
C VAL A 80 6.77 6.17 15.03
N GLU A 81 6.72 7.49 14.86
CA GLU A 81 7.23 8.44 15.85
C GLU A 81 6.48 8.34 17.20
N TYR A 82 5.16 8.13 17.19
CA TYR A 82 4.36 7.94 18.39
C TYR A 82 4.72 6.66 19.16
N GLU A 83 5.27 5.66 18.49
CA GLU A 83 5.82 4.44 19.10
C GLU A 83 7.25 4.65 19.65
N GLY A 84 7.88 5.81 19.45
CA GLY A 84 9.23 6.12 19.91
C GLY A 84 10.33 5.76 18.92
N TYR A 85 10.00 5.65 17.64
CA TYR A 85 10.93 5.28 16.59
C TYR A 85 10.90 6.29 15.43
N ARG A 86 11.90 6.20 14.55
CA ARG A 86 11.92 6.87 13.24
C ARG A 86 12.22 5.83 12.16
N ILE A 87 11.76 6.09 10.94
CA ILE A 87 12.06 5.24 9.80
C ILE A 87 13.54 5.45 9.40
N ASP A 88 14.28 4.35 9.32
CA ASP A 88 15.67 4.34 8.84
C ASP A 88 15.68 3.96 7.35
N ARG A 89 15.65 4.98 6.50
CA ARG A 89 15.58 4.82 5.04
C ARG A 89 16.94 4.43 4.42
N GLU A 90 18.03 4.63 5.14
CA GLU A 90 19.39 4.44 4.60
C GLU A 90 19.92 3.03 4.83
N ASN A 91 19.27 2.24 5.68
CA ASN A 91 19.74 0.90 5.93
C ASN A 91 19.43 -0.07 4.77
N ALA A 92 20.29 -1.08 4.61
CA ALA A 92 20.19 -2.06 3.53
C ALA A 92 18.87 -2.87 3.56
N TYR A 93 18.21 -2.97 4.71
CA TYR A 93 16.92 -3.64 4.82
C TYR A 93 15.78 -2.77 4.31
N ALA A 94 15.78 -1.46 4.59
CA ALA A 94 14.82 -0.52 4.03
C ALA A 94 14.88 -0.52 2.49
N GLN A 95 16.09 -0.52 1.93
CA GLN A 95 16.27 -0.62 0.47
C GLN A 95 15.68 -1.94 -0.09
N LYS A 96 15.92 -3.07 0.54
CA LYS A 96 15.33 -4.36 0.15
C LYS A 96 13.81 -4.38 0.27
N VAL A 97 13.24 -3.69 1.26
CA VAL A 97 11.77 -3.57 1.41
C VAL A 97 11.21 -2.71 0.29
N LEU A 98 11.83 -1.58 -0.02
CA LEU A 98 11.43 -0.72 -1.14
C LEU A 98 11.51 -1.46 -2.48
N GLU A 99 12.60 -2.21 -2.71
CA GLU A 99 12.73 -3.07 -3.89
C GLU A 99 11.61 -4.12 -3.96
N ALA A 100 11.33 -4.79 -2.84
CA ALA A 100 10.29 -5.82 -2.76
C ALA A 100 8.87 -5.24 -2.91
N VAL A 101 8.61 -4.05 -2.39
CA VAL A 101 7.36 -3.31 -2.60
C VAL A 101 7.26 -2.87 -4.06
N GLY A 102 8.34 -2.32 -4.63
CA GLY A 102 8.44 -2.00 -6.04
C GLY A 102 8.24 -3.24 -6.91
N GLU A 103 8.71 -4.41 -6.48
CA GLU A 103 8.47 -5.70 -7.14
C GLU A 103 7.02 -6.18 -7.04
N GLY A 104 6.32 -5.86 -5.98
CA GLY A 104 4.88 -6.14 -5.83
C GLY A 104 3.98 -5.07 -6.44
N SER A 105 4.54 -3.95 -6.88
CA SER A 105 3.82 -2.84 -7.49
C SER A 105 3.42 -3.12 -8.94
N VAL A 106 2.59 -2.24 -9.50
CA VAL A 106 2.22 -2.27 -10.92
C VAL A 106 3.46 -2.27 -11.81
N THR A 107 4.54 -1.60 -11.42
CA THR A 107 5.81 -1.54 -12.13
C THR A 107 6.56 -2.88 -12.18
N HIS A 108 6.42 -3.74 -11.18
CA HIS A 108 7.04 -5.07 -11.21
C HIS A 108 6.46 -5.97 -12.31
N PHE A 109 5.14 -5.93 -12.49
CA PHE A 109 4.48 -6.70 -13.55
C PHE A 109 4.85 -6.20 -14.95
N HIS A 110 5.49 -5.04 -15.03
CA HIS A 110 5.85 -4.37 -16.26
C HIS A 110 7.35 -4.11 -16.41
N LYS A 111 8.19 -4.86 -15.69
CA LYS A 111 9.66 -4.73 -15.78
C LYS A 111 10.21 -4.88 -17.21
N THR A 112 9.48 -5.52 -18.10
CA THR A 112 9.84 -5.74 -19.50
C THR A 112 9.13 -4.80 -20.47
N GLU A 113 8.15 -4.04 -20.01
CA GLU A 113 7.34 -3.13 -20.84
C GLU A 113 7.47 -1.70 -20.31
N SER A 114 7.62 -0.74 -21.19
CA SER A 114 7.54 0.69 -20.82
C SER A 114 6.13 1.03 -20.35
N LEU A 115 5.98 1.83 -19.29
CA LEU A 115 4.67 2.33 -18.86
C LEU A 115 3.89 3.00 -19.99
N ALA A 116 4.61 3.61 -20.95
CA ALA A 116 4.01 4.22 -22.13
C ALA A 116 3.35 3.21 -23.08
N GLU A 117 3.81 1.96 -23.11
CA GLU A 117 3.29 0.90 -24.01
C GLU A 117 2.09 0.15 -23.40
N ILE A 118 1.94 0.17 -22.08
CA ILE A 118 0.84 -0.54 -21.42
C ILE A 118 -0.46 0.28 -21.55
N PRO A 119 -1.56 -0.32 -22.01
CA PRO A 119 -2.84 0.37 -22.09
C PRO A 119 -3.28 0.95 -20.73
N LEU A 120 -3.74 2.20 -20.73
CA LEU A 120 -4.18 2.89 -19.52
C LEU A 120 -5.19 2.09 -18.67
N PRO A 121 -6.22 1.41 -19.24
CA PRO A 121 -7.13 0.59 -18.44
C PRO A 121 -6.44 -0.55 -17.68
N ARG A 122 -5.37 -1.13 -18.23
CA ARG A 122 -4.60 -2.19 -17.55
C ARG A 122 -3.81 -1.64 -16.37
N LEU A 123 -3.17 -0.47 -16.53
CA LEU A 123 -2.49 0.20 -15.43
C LEU A 123 -3.47 0.52 -14.30
N LEU A 124 -4.62 1.11 -14.62
CA LEU A 124 -5.66 1.43 -13.64
C LEU A 124 -6.24 0.18 -12.96
N ALA A 125 -6.37 -0.93 -13.68
CA ALA A 125 -6.82 -2.20 -13.09
C ALA A 125 -5.80 -2.76 -12.08
N GLY A 126 -4.50 -2.57 -12.33
CA GLY A 126 -3.44 -2.92 -11.38
C GLY A 126 -3.51 -2.08 -10.11
N ILE A 127 -3.66 -0.76 -10.26
CA ILE A 127 -3.85 0.16 -9.13
C ILE A 127 -5.10 -0.24 -8.34
N LEU A 128 -6.24 -0.46 -9.00
CA LEU A 128 -7.47 -0.90 -8.33
C LEU A 128 -7.27 -2.16 -7.48
N LEU A 129 -6.48 -3.13 -7.96
CA LEU A 129 -6.19 -4.34 -7.18
C LEU A 129 -5.38 -4.02 -5.91
N ALA A 130 -4.42 -3.10 -6.00
CA ALA A 130 -3.64 -2.62 -4.85
C ALA A 130 -4.54 -1.93 -3.82
N GLU A 131 -5.40 -0.99 -4.26
CA GLU A 131 -6.36 -0.27 -3.41
C GLU A 131 -7.34 -1.21 -2.68
N GLU A 132 -7.87 -2.22 -3.40
CA GLU A 132 -8.70 -3.26 -2.76
C GLU A 132 -7.92 -4.05 -1.70
N GLY A 133 -6.62 -4.25 -1.91
CA GLY A 133 -5.70 -4.82 -0.93
C GLY A 133 -5.58 -3.92 0.30
N GLY A 134 -5.36 -2.63 0.09
CA GLY A 134 -5.28 -1.57 1.11
C GLY A 134 -6.54 -1.52 1.97
N VAL A 135 -7.72 -1.47 1.37
CA VAL A 135 -9.01 -1.50 2.09
C VAL A 135 -9.11 -2.71 3.03
N ARG A 136 -8.69 -3.90 2.57
CA ARG A 136 -8.73 -5.12 3.40
C ARG A 136 -7.73 -5.05 4.55
N LEU A 137 -6.52 -4.60 4.26
CA LEU A 137 -5.44 -4.45 5.23
C LEU A 137 -5.81 -3.44 6.33
N PHE A 138 -6.25 -2.25 5.96
CA PHE A 138 -6.59 -1.21 6.94
C PHE A 138 -7.81 -1.57 7.79
N LYS A 139 -8.76 -2.36 7.27
CA LYS A 139 -9.82 -2.97 8.09
C LYS A 139 -9.28 -3.95 9.13
N VAL A 140 -8.22 -4.71 8.81
CA VAL A 140 -7.54 -5.58 9.78
C VAL A 140 -6.84 -4.74 10.84
N LEU A 141 -6.08 -3.71 10.44
CA LEU A 141 -5.42 -2.80 11.38
C LEU A 141 -6.41 -2.15 12.34
N MET A 142 -7.53 -1.63 11.83
CA MET A 142 -8.58 -1.02 12.67
C MET A 142 -9.13 -1.96 13.74
N ARG A 143 -9.14 -3.27 13.49
CA ARG A 143 -9.63 -4.28 14.44
C ARG A 143 -8.55 -4.71 15.44
N SER A 144 -7.28 -4.70 15.05
CA SER A 144 -6.18 -5.29 15.81
C SER A 144 -5.29 -4.27 16.53
N LEU A 145 -5.28 -3.01 16.08
CA LEU A 145 -4.55 -1.94 16.78
C LEU A 145 -5.15 -1.73 18.17
N PRO A 146 -4.31 -1.65 19.24
CA PRO A 146 -4.75 -1.33 20.59
C PRO A 146 -5.59 -0.05 20.66
N GLN A 147 -6.61 -0.05 21.53
CA GLN A 147 -7.56 1.07 21.62
C GLN A 147 -6.91 2.36 22.14
N GLU A 148 -5.90 2.24 22.97
CA GLU A 148 -5.11 3.34 23.53
C GLU A 148 -4.29 4.12 22.49
N LEU A 149 -4.04 3.54 21.33
CA LEU A 149 -3.34 4.20 20.23
C LEU A 149 -4.28 5.10 19.41
N THR A 150 -4.94 6.01 20.08
CA THR A 150 -6.04 6.83 19.51
C THR A 150 -5.61 7.61 18.27
N ALA A 151 -4.42 8.24 18.29
CA ALA A 151 -3.90 9.01 17.15
C ALA A 151 -3.58 8.10 15.93
N THR A 152 -2.90 6.98 16.16
CA THR A 152 -2.60 5.99 15.11
C THR A 152 -3.90 5.43 14.51
N ARG A 153 -4.87 5.09 15.34
CA ARG A 153 -6.17 4.58 14.90
C ARG A 153 -6.94 5.62 14.06
N ALA A 154 -6.94 6.89 14.49
CA ALA A 154 -7.57 7.98 13.73
C ALA A 154 -6.90 8.15 12.36
N GLY A 155 -5.56 8.07 12.29
CA GLY A 155 -4.81 8.10 11.05
C GLY A 155 -5.19 6.94 10.12
N VAL A 156 -5.16 5.70 10.61
CA VAL A 156 -5.56 4.50 9.83
C VAL A 156 -7.01 4.59 9.37
N GLN A 157 -7.92 5.14 10.19
CA GLN A 157 -9.31 5.34 9.79
C GLN A 157 -9.44 6.36 8.64
N SER A 158 -8.63 7.43 8.66
CA SER A 158 -8.59 8.41 7.57
C SER A 158 -8.09 7.77 6.27
N VAL A 159 -6.97 7.02 6.34
CA VAL A 159 -6.44 6.28 5.18
C VAL A 159 -7.49 5.33 4.63
N LEU A 160 -8.13 4.51 5.48
CA LEU A 160 -9.17 3.57 5.03
C LEU A 160 -10.33 4.25 4.28
N GLN A 161 -10.72 5.47 4.69
CA GLN A 161 -11.76 6.22 3.99
C GLN A 161 -11.32 6.64 2.59
N ASP A 162 -10.07 7.02 2.44
CA ASP A 162 -9.50 7.39 1.15
C ASP A 162 -9.36 6.18 0.23
N GLU A 163 -8.86 5.04 0.72
CA GLU A 163 -8.79 3.79 -0.04
C GLU A 163 -10.16 3.36 -0.59
N ILE A 164 -11.21 3.48 0.23
CA ILE A 164 -12.58 3.20 -0.23
C ILE A 164 -12.99 4.16 -1.36
N ARG A 165 -12.58 5.42 -1.28
CA ARG A 165 -12.83 6.43 -2.33
C ARG A 165 -12.02 6.10 -3.60
N HIS A 166 -10.74 5.69 -3.45
CA HIS A 166 -9.87 5.28 -4.56
C HIS A 166 -10.46 4.08 -5.30
N VAL A 167 -10.87 3.04 -4.58
CA VAL A 167 -11.55 1.87 -5.17
C VAL A 167 -12.80 2.29 -5.94
N ARG A 168 -13.59 3.21 -5.40
CA ARG A 168 -14.82 3.67 -6.07
C ARG A 168 -14.51 4.39 -7.39
N TYR A 169 -13.67 5.43 -7.35
CA TYR A 169 -13.43 6.21 -8.55
C TYR A 169 -12.69 5.41 -9.64
N LEU A 170 -11.80 4.48 -9.27
CA LEU A 170 -11.11 3.60 -10.22
C LEU A 170 -12.09 2.65 -10.92
N ASN A 171 -13.04 2.06 -10.18
CA ASN A 171 -14.10 1.25 -10.79
C ASN A 171 -14.98 2.07 -11.75
N GLU A 172 -15.39 3.28 -11.34
CA GLU A 172 -16.16 4.19 -12.20
C GLU A 172 -15.36 4.58 -13.45
N THR A 173 -14.07 4.83 -13.31
CA THR A 173 -13.14 5.12 -14.40
C THR A 173 -13.04 3.98 -15.39
N LEU A 174 -12.79 2.75 -14.93
CA LEU A 174 -12.69 1.57 -15.79
C LEU A 174 -13.99 1.33 -16.56
N ASN A 175 -15.15 1.48 -15.90
CA ASN A 175 -16.44 1.39 -16.57
C ASN A 175 -16.62 2.46 -17.66
N ARG A 176 -16.18 3.70 -17.39
CA ARG A 176 -16.29 4.83 -18.32
C ARG A 176 -15.35 4.71 -19.52
N LEU A 177 -14.15 4.12 -19.32
CA LEU A 177 -13.21 3.87 -20.41
C LEU A 177 -13.65 2.72 -21.33
N GLY A 178 -14.60 1.89 -20.92
CA GLY A 178 -15.24 0.88 -21.76
C GLY A 178 -14.43 -0.41 -21.99
N ASP A 179 -13.19 -0.51 -21.54
CA ASP A 179 -12.34 -1.71 -21.67
C ASP A 179 -12.32 -2.55 -20.38
N THR A 180 -13.50 -2.83 -19.86
CA THR A 180 -13.65 -3.57 -18.60
C THR A 180 -13.18 -5.02 -18.70
N LYS A 181 -13.31 -5.64 -19.88
CA LYS A 181 -12.91 -7.04 -20.08
C LYS A 181 -11.39 -7.22 -20.01
N SER A 182 -10.64 -6.43 -20.77
CA SER A 182 -9.17 -6.48 -20.79
C SER A 182 -8.59 -6.12 -19.40
N ALA A 183 -9.17 -5.12 -18.74
CA ALA A 183 -8.80 -4.74 -17.39
C ALA A 183 -9.05 -5.88 -16.37
N GLU A 184 -10.20 -6.54 -16.42
CA GLU A 184 -10.52 -7.66 -15.52
C GLU A 184 -9.64 -8.88 -15.78
N GLU A 185 -9.36 -9.23 -17.04
CA GLU A 185 -8.44 -10.31 -17.38
C GLU A 185 -7.02 -10.04 -16.87
N PHE A 186 -6.54 -8.80 -16.95
CA PHE A 186 -5.27 -8.38 -16.42
C PHE A 186 -5.24 -8.48 -14.89
N ARG A 187 -6.26 -7.97 -14.23
CA ARG A 187 -6.44 -8.02 -12.78
C ARG A 187 -6.45 -9.45 -12.25
N GLN A 188 -7.11 -10.38 -12.96
CA GLN A 188 -7.15 -11.80 -12.58
C GLN A 188 -5.75 -12.44 -12.71
N ARG A 189 -4.98 -12.14 -13.74
CA ARG A 189 -3.58 -12.60 -13.87
C ARG A 189 -2.70 -12.07 -12.75
N MET A 190 -2.77 -10.77 -12.43
CA MET A 190 -2.03 -10.19 -11.32
C MET A 190 -2.38 -10.86 -9.99
N LEU A 191 -3.66 -11.07 -9.73
CA LEU A 191 -4.11 -11.75 -8.51
C LEU A 191 -3.57 -13.19 -8.43
N GLN A 192 -3.56 -13.94 -9.53
CA GLN A 192 -2.98 -15.28 -9.59
C GLN A 192 -1.47 -15.26 -9.28
N GLN A 193 -0.74 -14.28 -9.80
CA GLN A 193 0.68 -14.13 -9.54
C GLN A 193 0.93 -13.80 -8.06
N VAL A 194 0.24 -12.84 -7.49
CA VAL A 194 0.32 -12.51 -6.05
C VAL A 194 0.04 -13.74 -5.19
N LEU A 195 -0.97 -14.55 -5.54
CA LEU A 195 -1.27 -15.78 -4.83
C LEU A 195 -0.18 -16.86 -4.97
N ALA A 196 0.45 -16.96 -6.14
CA ALA A 196 1.56 -17.89 -6.39
C ALA A 196 2.82 -17.51 -5.60
N ASP A 197 3.12 -16.21 -5.52
CA ASP A 197 4.27 -15.70 -4.79
C ASP A 197 4.04 -15.57 -3.27
N PHE A 198 2.78 -15.71 -2.85
CA PHE A 198 2.39 -15.55 -1.44
C PHE A 198 3.19 -16.44 -0.48
N GLY A 199 3.48 -17.69 -0.86
CA GLY A 199 4.31 -18.59 -0.05
C GLY A 199 5.70 -18.00 0.22
N LYS A 200 6.33 -17.41 -0.78
CA LYS A 200 7.65 -16.76 -0.67
C LYS A 200 7.57 -15.50 0.20
N ILE A 201 6.52 -14.68 0.01
CA ILE A 201 6.27 -13.49 0.81
C ILE A 201 6.06 -13.89 2.27
N PHE A 202 5.25 -14.91 2.52
CA PHE A 202 4.97 -15.40 3.86
C PHE A 202 6.22 -15.97 4.56
N GLU A 203 7.04 -16.73 3.85
CA GLU A 203 8.33 -17.22 4.38
C GLU A 203 9.27 -16.06 4.75
N ARG A 204 9.37 -15.04 3.90
CA ARG A 204 10.16 -13.82 4.18
C ARG A 204 9.62 -13.08 5.40
N MET A 205 8.29 -12.93 5.50
CA MET A 205 7.65 -12.27 6.65
C MET A 205 7.79 -13.04 7.98
N ASN A 206 7.89 -14.36 7.94
CA ASN A 206 8.06 -15.21 9.14
C ASN A 206 9.50 -15.44 9.57
N LYS A 207 10.47 -15.28 8.67
CA LYS A 207 11.87 -15.30 9.04
C LYS A 207 12.18 -14.02 9.81
N ASN A 208 12.05 -14.07 11.14
CA ASN A 208 12.44 -13.02 12.11
C ASN A 208 13.92 -12.60 12.03
N GLN A 209 14.61 -12.87 10.93
CA GLN A 209 16.04 -12.61 10.73
C GLN A 209 16.30 -11.33 9.94
N GLU A 210 15.26 -10.61 9.58
CA GLU A 210 15.43 -9.49 8.67
C GLU A 210 15.36 -8.19 9.44
N GLY A 211 16.39 -7.41 9.35
CA GLY A 211 16.62 -6.10 9.92
C GLY A 211 15.42 -5.28 10.37
N THR A 212 15.68 -4.20 11.01
CA THR A 212 14.64 -3.25 11.43
C THR A 212 14.54 -2.11 10.42
N LEU A 213 13.32 -1.65 10.12
CA LEU A 213 13.06 -0.44 9.34
C LEU A 213 13.11 0.83 10.20
N VAL A 214 13.29 0.66 11.52
CA VAL A 214 13.16 1.75 12.48
C VAL A 214 14.37 1.84 13.39
N GLN A 215 14.69 3.08 13.78
CA GLN A 215 15.64 3.41 14.83
C GLN A 215 14.90 4.01 16.01
N GLN A 216 15.29 3.66 17.23
CA GLN A 216 14.73 4.22 18.44
C GLN A 216 15.08 5.71 18.56
N LEU A 217 14.12 6.53 18.94
CA LEU A 217 14.33 7.93 19.23
C LEU A 217 14.93 8.11 20.62
N GLU A 218 15.86 9.05 20.76
CA GLU A 218 16.46 9.42 22.06
C GLU A 218 15.43 10.05 23.01
N SER A 219 14.41 10.73 22.45
CA SER A 219 13.28 11.31 23.19
C SER A 219 11.99 11.17 22.40
N LEU A 220 10.88 10.91 23.09
CA LEU A 220 9.56 10.87 22.43
C LEU A 220 9.15 12.27 21.98
N PRO A 221 8.64 12.43 20.75
CA PRO A 221 8.04 13.69 20.32
C PRO A 221 6.81 14.02 21.17
N PRO A 222 6.48 15.31 21.37
CA PRO A 222 5.27 15.70 22.07
C PRO A 222 4.04 15.10 21.36
N ARG A 223 3.22 14.37 22.11
CA ARG A 223 1.96 13.80 21.61
C ARG A 223 0.94 14.92 21.40
N THR A 224 1.14 15.71 20.35
CA THR A 224 0.15 16.71 19.95
C THR A 224 -0.97 15.97 19.25
N ILE A 225 -2.12 15.87 19.91
CA ILE A 225 -3.37 15.45 19.24
C ILE A 225 -3.66 16.58 18.25
N ALA A 226 -3.39 16.34 16.98
CA ALA A 226 -3.87 17.22 15.93
C ALA A 226 -5.41 17.11 15.92
N ALA A 227 -6.06 18.24 16.23
CA ALA A 227 -7.49 18.39 16.13
C ALA A 227 -7.94 18.35 14.65
#